data_fca0e6ba0856c2177396357bc7e1b8e7
#
_entry.id   fca0e6ba0856c2177396357bc7e1b8e7
#
_cell.length_a   1.000
_cell.length_b   1.000
_cell.length_c   1.000
_cell.angle_alpha   90.00
_cell.angle_beta   90.00
_cell.angle_gamma   90.00
#
_symmetry.space_group_name_H-M   'P 1'
#
loop_
_entity.id
_entity.type
_entity.pdbx_description
1 polymer ?
#
loop_
_entity_poly.entity_id
_entity_poly.type
_entity_poly.pdbx_seq_one_letter_code
_entity_poly.pdbx_strand_id
1 'polypeptide(L)'
;MAMEFKRRLPIPMEIREEMPLSAELTAKKQAFDAEVAKVFTGEDARKVLIIGPCSADREDSVLEYMNRLAKTAEEVKDKLIIIPRVYTNKPRTKGTGYKGLLHNPDPEAPDDLLEGVKAIRHMHLRVIEETGFFTADEMLYPSNYQYLVDLLSYVAVGARSVENQEHRLVSSGISVPVGMKNPTAGSTTVMLNSIYAAQAHQSFIFRNWEVECDGNPLAHAVMRGYIGLDGRTYPNYHYEHLEHLAERYTEHAGYANPAAVIDCNHDNSGKRPLEQYRICKEVLDSCRRNESIAKLVKGFMIESYLEDGNQPVDGGVFGKSITDPCLGWEKTNYLIHEIAERV
;
A
#
# COMPACT_ATOMS: atom_id res chain seq x y z
N MET A 1 18.91 16.19 28.06
CA MET A 1 17.57 16.55 27.55
C MET A 1 16.90 15.29 27.03
N ALA A 2 15.62 15.15 27.25
CA ALA A 2 14.87 13.97 26.74
C ALA A 2 14.63 14.07 25.22
N MET A 3 14.57 15.28 24.66
CA MET A 3 14.37 15.56 23.24
C MET A 3 15.18 16.80 22.82
N GLU A 4 15.90 16.71 21.69
CA GLU A 4 16.71 17.79 21.15
C GLU A 4 16.18 18.18 19.75
N PHE A 5 15.88 19.46 19.55
CA PHE A 5 15.46 20.01 18.25
C PHE A 5 16.71 20.40 17.45
N LYS A 6 17.14 19.52 16.53
CA LYS A 6 18.37 19.71 15.75
C LYS A 6 18.27 20.77 14.66
N ARG A 7 17.21 20.68 13.84
CA ARG A 7 16.95 21.60 12.73
C ARG A 7 15.48 21.59 12.34
N ARG A 8 15.00 22.68 11.74
CA ARG A 8 13.70 22.71 11.08
C ARG A 8 13.82 22.05 9.71
N LEU A 9 12.89 21.16 9.38
CA LEU A 9 12.76 20.57 8.05
C LEU A 9 11.92 21.49 7.14
N PRO A 10 12.14 21.46 5.82
CA PRO A 10 11.27 22.15 4.87
C PRO A 10 9.84 21.65 4.99
N ILE A 11 8.87 22.51 4.76
CA ILE A 11 7.47 22.09 4.71
C ILE A 11 7.18 21.38 3.38
N PRO A 12 6.14 20.51 3.31
CA PRO A 12 5.83 19.75 2.09
C PRO A 12 5.63 20.61 0.86
N MET A 13 5.08 21.82 0.99
CA MET A 13 4.90 22.74 -0.12
C MET A 13 6.24 23.15 -0.75
N GLU A 14 7.25 23.48 0.06
CA GLU A 14 8.60 23.83 -0.41
C GLU A 14 9.24 22.67 -1.17
N ILE A 15 9.11 21.44 -0.68
CA ILE A 15 9.65 20.25 -1.37
C ILE A 15 8.89 19.95 -2.67
N ARG A 16 7.56 20.16 -2.71
CA ARG A 16 6.78 20.00 -3.93
C ARG A 16 7.09 21.07 -4.98
N GLU A 17 7.40 22.27 -4.56
CA GLU A 17 7.85 23.36 -5.45
C GLU A 17 9.27 23.13 -5.98
N GLU A 18 10.17 22.54 -5.16
CA GLU A 18 11.53 22.16 -5.57
C GLU A 18 11.51 20.99 -6.58
N MET A 19 10.60 20.03 -6.40
CA MET A 19 10.45 18.83 -7.24
C MET A 19 9.00 18.65 -7.67
N PRO A 20 8.48 19.47 -8.61
CA PRO A 20 7.07 19.46 -8.99
C PRO A 20 6.73 18.27 -9.90
N LEU A 21 5.51 17.76 -9.78
CA LEU A 21 4.92 16.93 -10.83
C LEU A 21 4.51 17.84 -12.00
N SER A 22 4.84 17.47 -13.25
CA SER A 22 4.46 18.27 -14.41
C SER A 22 2.94 18.37 -14.57
N ALA A 23 2.45 19.44 -15.24
CA ALA A 23 1.02 19.61 -15.48
C ALA A 23 0.42 18.45 -16.32
N GLU A 24 1.18 17.90 -17.25
CA GLU A 24 0.77 16.74 -18.06
C GLU A 24 0.60 15.49 -17.16
N LEU A 25 1.58 15.19 -16.31
CA LEU A 25 1.52 14.06 -15.40
C LEU A 25 0.44 14.24 -14.33
N THR A 26 0.19 15.48 -13.88
CA THR A 26 -0.92 15.79 -12.97
C THR A 26 -2.28 15.45 -13.59
N ALA A 27 -2.50 15.81 -14.87
CA ALA A 27 -3.72 15.46 -15.57
C ALA A 27 -3.88 13.95 -15.79
N LYS A 28 -2.78 13.24 -16.14
CA LYS A 28 -2.77 11.78 -16.25
C LYS A 28 -3.08 11.11 -14.90
N LYS A 29 -2.51 11.63 -13.80
CA LYS A 29 -2.81 11.13 -12.46
C LYS A 29 -4.29 11.26 -12.11
N GLN A 30 -4.89 12.41 -12.35
CA GLN A 30 -6.32 12.62 -12.07
C GLN A 30 -7.20 11.63 -12.85
N ALA A 31 -6.88 11.35 -14.11
CA ALA A 31 -7.58 10.36 -14.92
C ALA A 31 -7.40 8.94 -14.36
N PHE A 32 -6.18 8.58 -14.00
CA PHE A 32 -5.86 7.28 -13.39
C PHE A 32 -6.54 7.09 -12.02
N ASP A 33 -6.51 8.10 -11.15
CA ASP A 33 -7.18 8.06 -9.85
C ASP A 33 -8.69 7.84 -10.02
N ALA A 34 -9.31 8.47 -11.03
CA ALA A 34 -10.72 8.26 -11.34
C ALA A 34 -11.02 6.83 -11.83
N GLU A 35 -10.12 6.21 -12.60
CA GLU A 35 -10.25 4.80 -12.98
C GLU A 35 -10.13 3.87 -11.77
N VAL A 36 -9.14 4.09 -10.93
CA VAL A 36 -8.96 3.30 -9.70
C VAL A 36 -10.19 3.43 -8.79
N ALA A 37 -10.73 4.64 -8.63
CA ALA A 37 -11.93 4.87 -7.83
C ALA A 37 -13.13 4.03 -8.31
N LYS A 38 -13.33 3.88 -9.63
CA LYS A 38 -14.41 3.08 -10.20
C LYS A 38 -14.33 1.60 -9.82
N VAL A 39 -13.14 1.05 -9.64
CA VAL A 39 -12.99 -0.34 -9.15
C VAL A 39 -13.52 -0.44 -7.71
N PHE A 40 -13.17 0.53 -6.86
CA PHE A 40 -13.60 0.51 -5.46
C PHE A 40 -15.09 0.80 -5.28
N THR A 41 -15.69 1.63 -6.14
CA THR A 41 -17.15 1.85 -6.17
C THR A 41 -17.92 0.70 -6.82
N GLY A 42 -17.25 -0.17 -7.57
CA GLY A 42 -17.87 -1.31 -8.29
C GLY A 42 -18.39 -0.94 -9.67
N GLU A 43 -18.10 0.24 -10.19
CA GLU A 43 -18.43 0.67 -11.55
C GLU A 43 -17.52 0.03 -12.62
N ASP A 44 -16.31 -0.37 -12.21
CA ASP A 44 -15.35 -1.09 -13.05
C ASP A 44 -15.11 -2.50 -12.47
N ALA A 45 -15.25 -3.52 -13.32
CA ALA A 45 -15.13 -4.92 -12.94
C ALA A 45 -13.66 -5.40 -12.84
N ARG A 46 -12.70 -4.64 -13.36
CA ARG A 46 -11.27 -4.97 -13.22
C ARG A 46 -10.87 -5.12 -11.76
N LYS A 47 -9.76 -5.78 -11.53
CA LYS A 47 -9.17 -5.85 -10.19
C LYS A 47 -7.93 -4.96 -10.08
N VAL A 48 -7.72 -4.40 -8.89
CA VAL A 48 -6.51 -3.63 -8.60
C VAL A 48 -5.42 -4.59 -8.13
N LEU A 49 -4.22 -4.44 -8.67
CA LEU A 49 -3.04 -5.18 -8.23
C LEU A 49 -1.99 -4.21 -7.69
N ILE A 50 -1.86 -4.16 -6.36
CA ILE A 50 -0.87 -3.33 -5.67
C ILE A 50 0.38 -4.18 -5.48
N ILE A 51 1.41 -3.97 -6.32
CA ILE A 51 2.52 -4.91 -6.45
C ILE A 51 3.88 -4.21 -6.53
N GLY A 52 4.87 -4.77 -5.85
CA GLY A 52 6.25 -4.28 -5.88
C GLY A 52 7.04 -4.68 -4.64
N PRO A 53 8.26 -4.17 -4.47
CA PRO A 53 9.14 -4.56 -3.38
C PRO A 53 8.55 -4.29 -2.00
N CYS A 54 8.98 -5.07 -1.02
CA CYS A 54 8.61 -4.86 0.37
C CYS A 54 9.07 -3.49 0.87
N SER A 55 10.23 -3.04 0.41
CA SER A 55 10.76 -1.68 0.60
C SER A 55 11.43 -1.20 -0.68
N ALA A 56 11.18 0.04 -1.07
CA ALA A 56 11.94 0.72 -2.11
C ALA A 56 13.26 1.20 -1.49
N ASP A 57 14.32 0.45 -1.70
CA ASP A 57 15.62 0.64 -1.04
C ASP A 57 16.68 1.26 -1.94
N ARG A 58 16.67 0.92 -3.24
CA ARG A 58 17.64 1.39 -4.22
C ARG A 58 16.93 1.82 -5.51
N GLU A 59 17.24 3.02 -5.98
CA GLU A 59 16.59 3.60 -7.16
C GLU A 59 16.80 2.75 -8.41
N ASP A 60 18.01 2.32 -8.68
CA ASP A 60 18.37 1.56 -9.88
C ASP A 60 17.59 0.25 -10.02
N SER A 61 17.51 -0.52 -8.97
CA SER A 61 16.79 -1.81 -8.97
C SER A 61 15.27 -1.64 -8.90
N VAL A 62 14.78 -0.61 -8.22
CA VAL A 62 13.36 -0.26 -8.23
C VAL A 62 12.92 0.14 -9.64
N LEU A 63 13.66 1.02 -10.34
CA LEU A 63 13.34 1.43 -11.70
C LEU A 63 13.41 0.29 -12.71
N GLU A 64 14.40 -0.60 -12.59
CA GLU A 64 14.47 -1.80 -13.44
C GLU A 64 13.23 -2.69 -13.24
N TYR A 65 12.81 -2.92 -11.98
CA TYR A 65 11.58 -3.66 -11.69
C TYR A 65 10.35 -2.96 -12.27
N MET A 66 10.20 -1.65 -12.07
CA MET A 66 9.05 -0.88 -12.54
C MET A 66 8.96 -0.83 -14.07
N ASN A 67 10.11 -0.76 -14.76
CA ASN A 67 10.15 -0.82 -16.23
C ASN A 67 9.69 -2.17 -16.78
N ARG A 68 10.03 -3.27 -16.11
CA ARG A 68 9.48 -4.60 -16.45
C ARG A 68 7.99 -4.67 -16.17
N LEU A 69 7.57 -4.19 -15.01
CA LEU A 69 6.16 -4.18 -14.59
C LEU A 69 5.29 -3.37 -15.55
N ALA A 70 5.78 -2.23 -16.08
CA ALA A 70 5.05 -1.40 -17.02
C ALA A 70 4.72 -2.14 -18.33
N LYS A 71 5.65 -2.97 -18.83
CA LYS A 71 5.40 -3.80 -20.02
C LYS A 71 4.30 -4.83 -19.76
N THR A 72 4.39 -5.55 -18.66
CA THR A 72 3.36 -6.54 -18.27
C THR A 72 2.00 -5.88 -18.01
N ALA A 73 1.98 -4.66 -17.44
CA ALA A 73 0.74 -3.92 -17.18
C ALA A 73 -0.05 -3.63 -18.46
N GLU A 74 0.64 -3.26 -19.55
CA GLU A 74 -0.01 -3.04 -20.85
C GLU A 74 -0.67 -4.32 -21.42
N GLU A 75 -0.09 -5.49 -21.14
CA GLU A 75 -0.61 -6.77 -21.62
C GLU A 75 -1.89 -7.20 -20.89
N VAL A 76 -2.10 -6.73 -19.65
CA VAL A 76 -3.22 -7.14 -18.80
C VAL A 76 -4.20 -6.01 -18.45
N LYS A 77 -4.06 -4.83 -19.03
CA LYS A 77 -4.81 -3.61 -18.68
C LYS A 77 -6.33 -3.73 -18.79
N ASP A 78 -6.81 -4.63 -19.65
CA ASP A 78 -8.25 -4.90 -19.81
C ASP A 78 -8.86 -5.67 -18.61
N LYS A 79 -8.01 -6.26 -17.78
CA LYS A 79 -8.39 -7.09 -16.63
C LYS A 79 -7.91 -6.53 -15.30
N LEU A 80 -6.73 -5.91 -15.29
CA LEU A 80 -6.08 -5.44 -14.08
C LEU A 80 -5.67 -3.96 -14.18
N ILE A 81 -5.84 -3.25 -13.08
CA ILE A 81 -5.19 -1.95 -12.87
C ILE A 81 -4.00 -2.19 -11.94
N ILE A 82 -2.80 -1.99 -12.45
CA ILE A 82 -1.57 -2.18 -11.67
C ILE A 82 -1.17 -0.86 -11.00
N ILE A 83 -1.00 -0.89 -9.69
CA ILE A 83 -0.49 0.21 -8.87
C ILE A 83 0.81 -0.25 -8.22
N PRO A 84 1.98 0.25 -8.66
CA PRO A 84 3.24 -0.20 -8.11
C PRO A 84 3.44 0.23 -6.66
N ARG A 85 3.91 -0.70 -5.84
CA ARG A 85 4.35 -0.42 -4.47
C ARG A 85 5.73 0.23 -4.52
N VAL A 86 5.80 1.47 -4.05
CA VAL A 86 7.05 2.21 -3.80
C VAL A 86 7.05 2.58 -2.32
N TYR A 87 7.20 1.56 -1.46
CA TYR A 87 7.14 1.75 -0.02
C TYR A 87 8.46 2.31 0.49
N THR A 88 8.45 3.60 0.80
CA THR A 88 9.63 4.38 1.18
C THR A 88 9.89 4.40 2.69
N ASN A 89 8.96 3.89 3.48
CA ASN A 89 9.06 3.78 4.93
C ASN A 89 8.90 2.32 5.38
N LYS A 90 9.61 1.93 6.44
CA LYS A 90 9.48 0.58 7.01
C LYS A 90 9.24 0.65 8.52
N PRO A 91 8.06 0.20 9.00
CA PRO A 91 7.81 0.13 10.42
C PRO A 91 8.69 -0.92 11.11
N ARG A 92 9.33 -0.55 12.22
CA ARG A 92 10.20 -1.43 13.00
C ARG A 92 9.74 -1.52 14.44
N THR A 93 9.20 -2.67 14.83
CA THR A 93 8.65 -2.88 16.18
C THR A 93 9.67 -2.66 17.29
N LYS A 94 10.95 -3.04 17.03
CA LYS A 94 12.07 -2.85 17.99
C LYS A 94 12.87 -1.58 17.74
N GLY A 95 12.51 -0.77 16.72
CA GLY A 95 13.23 0.47 16.38
C GLY A 95 14.62 0.26 15.75
N THR A 96 15.01 -0.97 15.45
CA THR A 96 16.32 -1.31 14.86
C THR A 96 16.19 -1.87 13.45
N GLY A 97 17.25 -1.77 12.63
CA GLY A 97 17.32 -2.20 11.24
C GLY A 97 16.92 -1.11 10.27
N TYR A 98 16.90 -1.42 8.98
CA TYR A 98 16.56 -0.48 7.91
C TYR A 98 15.13 0.08 8.09
N LYS A 99 15.02 1.42 8.18
CA LYS A 99 13.77 2.14 8.45
C LYS A 99 13.10 2.72 7.22
N GLY A 100 13.67 2.49 6.04
CA GLY A 100 13.22 3.05 4.76
C GLY A 100 13.99 4.31 4.36
N LEU A 101 13.79 4.75 3.11
CA LEU A 101 14.49 5.90 2.51
C LEU A 101 14.35 7.20 3.31
N LEU A 102 13.23 7.40 4.01
CA LEU A 102 13.05 8.60 4.82
C LEU A 102 14.12 8.75 5.91
N HIS A 103 14.54 7.66 6.52
CA HIS A 103 15.57 7.68 7.57
C HIS A 103 16.96 7.42 7.00
N ASN A 104 17.04 6.47 6.08
CA ASN A 104 18.29 5.98 5.50
C ASN A 104 18.24 6.13 3.97
N PRO A 105 18.34 7.38 3.44
CA PRO A 105 18.44 7.60 1.99
C PRO A 105 19.71 6.98 1.40
N ASP A 106 20.77 6.90 2.19
CA ASP A 106 21.95 6.08 1.98
C ASP A 106 22.00 5.02 3.09
N PRO A 107 21.83 3.73 2.80
CA PRO A 107 21.84 2.67 3.81
C PRO A 107 23.14 2.52 4.59
N GLU A 108 24.26 3.02 4.03
CA GLU A 108 25.60 2.94 4.64
C GLU A 108 25.94 4.18 5.48
N ALA A 109 25.13 5.26 5.37
CA ALA A 109 25.31 6.50 6.11
C ALA A 109 24.42 6.59 7.37
N PRO A 110 24.71 7.49 8.31
CA PRO A 110 23.81 7.83 9.42
C PRO A 110 22.46 8.38 8.92
N ASP A 111 21.41 8.25 9.77
CA ASP A 111 20.07 8.79 9.50
C ASP A 111 20.14 10.29 9.10
N ASP A 112 19.61 10.68 7.94
CA ASP A 112 19.41 12.05 7.50
C ASP A 112 17.98 12.29 7.00
N LEU A 113 17.15 12.86 7.89
CA LEU A 113 15.75 13.13 7.59
C LEU A 113 15.53 14.26 6.57
N LEU A 114 16.49 15.18 6.38
CA LEU A 114 16.38 16.22 5.37
C LEU A 114 16.56 15.65 3.97
N GLU A 115 17.64 14.91 3.78
CA GLU A 115 17.84 14.17 2.53
C GLU A 115 16.77 13.08 2.33
N GLY A 116 16.31 12.47 3.41
CA GLY A 116 15.25 11.48 3.39
C GLY A 116 13.92 11.99 2.83
N VAL A 117 13.45 13.18 3.20
CA VAL A 117 12.19 13.74 2.64
C VAL A 117 12.32 14.08 1.16
N LYS A 118 13.54 14.39 0.67
CA LYS A 118 13.81 14.57 -0.76
C LYS A 118 13.88 13.22 -1.48
N ALA A 119 14.58 12.25 -0.89
CA ALA A 119 14.76 10.92 -1.47
C ALA A 119 13.43 10.17 -1.68
N ILE A 120 12.52 10.23 -0.69
CA ILE A 120 11.20 9.59 -0.85
C ILE A 120 10.41 10.19 -2.02
N ARG A 121 10.40 11.52 -2.16
CA ARG A 121 9.71 12.17 -3.26
C ARG A 121 10.39 11.90 -4.60
N HIS A 122 11.72 11.99 -4.65
CA HIS A 122 12.51 11.71 -5.84
C HIS A 122 12.25 10.29 -6.38
N MET A 123 12.26 9.27 -5.50
CA MET A 123 11.97 7.89 -5.88
C MET A 123 10.61 7.75 -6.58
N HIS A 124 9.55 8.34 -6.01
CA HIS A 124 8.23 8.30 -6.63
C HIS A 124 8.18 9.04 -7.97
N LEU A 125 8.78 10.24 -8.05
CA LEU A 125 8.83 11.02 -9.29
C LEU A 125 9.56 10.25 -10.40
N ARG A 126 10.73 9.63 -10.09
CA ARG A 126 11.47 8.83 -11.07
C ARG A 126 10.63 7.67 -11.62
N VAL A 127 9.91 6.96 -10.76
CA VAL A 127 9.00 5.90 -11.21
C VAL A 127 7.92 6.45 -12.13
N ILE A 128 7.27 7.56 -11.74
CA ILE A 128 6.19 8.17 -12.53
C ILE A 128 6.70 8.67 -13.89
N GLU A 129 7.83 9.36 -13.91
CA GLU A 129 8.41 9.94 -15.12
C GLU A 129 8.89 8.90 -16.12
N GLU A 130 9.50 7.80 -15.64
CA GLU A 130 10.05 6.76 -16.51
C GLU A 130 9.00 5.76 -16.99
N THR A 131 7.98 5.46 -16.19
CA THR A 131 7.05 4.38 -16.51
C THR A 131 5.61 4.83 -16.73
N GLY A 132 5.27 6.05 -16.33
CA GLY A 132 3.89 6.54 -16.34
C GLY A 132 3.02 5.98 -15.21
N PHE A 133 3.54 5.12 -14.33
CA PHE A 133 2.81 4.60 -13.19
C PHE A 133 2.63 5.64 -12.09
N PHE A 134 1.42 5.74 -11.55
CA PHE A 134 1.17 6.40 -10.27
C PHE A 134 1.18 5.34 -9.17
N THR A 135 1.75 5.69 -8.02
CA THR A 135 2.31 4.72 -7.09
C THR A 135 1.48 4.54 -5.82
N ALA A 136 1.82 3.51 -5.04
CA ALA A 136 1.31 3.27 -3.69
C ALA A 136 2.43 3.38 -2.67
N ASP A 137 2.14 3.97 -1.50
CA ASP A 137 3.02 3.93 -0.32
C ASP A 137 2.24 3.67 0.97
N GLU A 138 2.94 3.26 2.03
CA GLU A 138 2.38 3.12 3.37
C GLU A 138 2.52 4.44 4.14
N MET A 139 1.40 4.99 4.59
CA MET A 139 1.38 6.16 5.47
C MET A 139 1.81 5.72 6.88
N LEU A 140 3.14 5.56 7.08
CA LEU A 140 3.69 5.24 8.40
C LEU A 140 3.62 6.44 9.33
N TYR A 141 3.88 7.63 8.80
CA TYR A 141 3.81 8.90 9.52
C TYR A 141 2.83 9.83 8.81
N PRO A 142 1.65 10.13 9.37
CA PRO A 142 0.66 10.99 8.73
C PRO A 142 1.20 12.37 8.34
N SER A 143 2.08 12.95 9.16
CA SER A 143 2.75 14.24 8.88
C SER A 143 3.60 14.23 7.60
N ASN A 144 4.10 13.07 7.18
CA ASN A 144 4.99 12.94 6.03
C ASN A 144 4.24 12.63 4.72
N TYR A 145 3.01 12.16 4.80
CA TYR A 145 2.16 11.90 3.64
C TYR A 145 2.08 13.12 2.70
N GLN A 146 2.04 14.33 3.27
CA GLN A 146 1.93 15.57 2.51
C GLN A 146 3.10 15.85 1.54
N TYR A 147 4.26 15.22 1.73
CA TYR A 147 5.37 15.30 0.76
C TYR A 147 5.10 14.52 -0.53
N LEU A 148 4.15 13.57 -0.49
CA LEU A 148 3.84 12.63 -1.56
C LEU A 148 2.38 12.72 -2.07
N VAL A 149 1.55 13.60 -1.50
CA VAL A 149 0.10 13.65 -1.73
C VAL A 149 -0.30 13.74 -3.20
N ASP A 150 0.51 14.42 -4.01
CA ASP A 150 0.30 14.62 -5.44
C ASP A 150 0.88 13.50 -6.33
N LEU A 151 1.50 12.48 -5.74
CA LEU A 151 2.16 11.38 -6.46
C LEU A 151 1.45 10.03 -6.26
N LEU A 152 0.78 9.85 -5.10
CA LEU A 152 0.18 8.57 -4.73
C LEU A 152 -1.23 8.41 -5.29
N SER A 153 -1.52 7.24 -5.85
CA SER A 153 -2.87 6.80 -6.26
C SER A 153 -3.46 5.72 -5.34
N TYR A 154 -2.69 5.28 -4.35
CA TYR A 154 -3.13 4.39 -3.29
C TYR A 154 -2.31 4.62 -2.03
N VAL A 155 -2.97 4.60 -0.87
CA VAL A 155 -2.31 4.72 0.44
C VAL A 155 -2.67 3.53 1.30
N ALA A 156 -1.68 2.91 1.94
CA ALA A 156 -1.93 1.87 2.95
C ALA A 156 -1.73 2.42 4.36
N VAL A 157 -2.61 2.02 5.29
CA VAL A 157 -2.40 2.19 6.72
C VAL A 157 -2.01 0.83 7.32
N GLY A 158 -0.82 0.77 7.89
CA GLY A 158 -0.21 -0.46 8.38
C GLY A 158 -0.93 -1.04 9.60
N ALA A 159 -0.72 -2.34 9.84
CA ALA A 159 -1.35 -3.09 10.94
C ALA A 159 -1.01 -2.56 12.34
N ARG A 160 0.11 -1.86 12.49
CA ARG A 160 0.51 -1.22 13.77
C ARG A 160 -0.04 0.19 13.93
N SER A 161 -0.51 0.79 12.84
CA SER A 161 -0.97 2.18 12.76
C SER A 161 -2.49 2.32 12.73
N VAL A 162 -3.20 1.29 12.33
CA VAL A 162 -4.66 1.31 12.10
C VAL A 162 -5.49 1.66 13.34
N GLU A 163 -4.96 1.45 14.53
CA GLU A 163 -5.59 1.84 15.79
C GLU A 163 -5.33 3.29 16.20
N ASN A 164 -4.32 3.93 15.57
CA ASN A 164 -3.93 5.30 15.90
C ASN A 164 -4.96 6.31 15.35
N GLN A 165 -5.39 7.23 16.23
CA GLN A 165 -6.43 8.22 15.90
C GLN A 165 -6.01 9.15 14.76
N GLU A 166 -4.77 9.63 14.75
CA GLU A 166 -4.29 10.55 13.70
C GLU A 166 -4.31 9.91 12.31
N HIS A 167 -3.93 8.61 12.20
CA HIS A 167 -4.01 7.88 10.93
C HIS A 167 -5.45 7.81 10.40
N ARG A 168 -6.43 7.57 11.26
CA ARG A 168 -7.86 7.52 10.89
C ARG A 168 -8.35 8.88 10.41
N LEU A 169 -8.03 9.94 11.17
CA LEU A 169 -8.40 11.31 10.86
C LEU A 169 -7.78 11.78 9.54
N VAL A 170 -6.47 11.60 9.36
CA VAL A 170 -5.79 11.99 8.12
C VAL A 170 -6.32 11.20 6.93
N SER A 171 -6.65 9.91 7.10
CA SER A 171 -7.26 9.09 6.04
C SER A 171 -8.59 9.61 5.55
N SER A 172 -9.36 10.34 6.38
CA SER A 172 -10.64 10.96 5.96
C SER A 172 -10.46 12.11 4.97
N GLY A 173 -9.27 12.73 4.94
CA GLY A 173 -8.93 13.81 4.02
C GLY A 173 -8.12 13.38 2.80
N ILE A 174 -7.92 12.08 2.57
CA ILE A 174 -7.20 11.56 1.40
C ILE A 174 -8.19 11.33 0.26
N SER A 175 -7.86 11.81 -0.94
CA SER A 175 -8.73 11.75 -2.11
C SER A 175 -8.61 10.46 -2.94
N VAL A 176 -7.65 9.59 -2.62
CA VAL A 176 -7.42 8.30 -3.28
C VAL A 176 -7.79 7.14 -2.35
N PRO A 177 -7.92 5.90 -2.85
CA PRO A 177 -8.20 4.74 -2.01
C PRO A 177 -7.21 4.58 -0.86
N VAL A 178 -7.73 4.36 0.35
CA VAL A 178 -6.95 4.09 1.56
C VAL A 178 -7.26 2.70 2.09
N GLY A 179 -6.26 1.82 2.06
CA GLY A 179 -6.36 0.46 2.57
C GLY A 179 -6.03 0.38 4.06
N MET A 180 -7.02 0.10 4.89
CA MET A 180 -6.87 -0.14 6.33
C MET A 180 -6.53 -1.60 6.59
N LYS A 181 -5.27 -1.90 6.95
CA LYS A 181 -4.88 -3.28 7.30
C LYS A 181 -5.53 -3.69 8.62
N ASN A 182 -5.99 -4.94 8.72
CA ASN A 182 -6.35 -5.45 10.05
C ASN A 182 -5.12 -5.39 10.97
N PRO A 183 -5.32 -5.10 12.28
CA PRO A 183 -4.22 -5.05 13.23
C PRO A 183 -3.49 -6.40 13.34
N THR A 184 -2.28 -6.39 13.87
CA THR A 184 -1.45 -7.60 14.01
C THR A 184 -2.13 -8.72 14.81
N ALA A 185 -3.02 -8.36 15.74
CA ALA A 185 -3.83 -9.30 16.52
C ALA A 185 -5.12 -9.79 15.80
N GLY A 186 -5.39 -9.36 14.57
CA GLY A 186 -6.43 -9.91 13.71
C GLY A 186 -7.84 -9.35 13.87
N SER A 187 -8.06 -8.32 14.71
CA SER A 187 -9.41 -7.78 14.94
C SER A 187 -10.02 -7.12 13.71
N THR A 188 -10.99 -7.76 13.08
CA THR A 188 -11.80 -7.17 12.00
C THR A 188 -12.65 -6.00 12.50
N THR A 189 -13.09 -6.01 13.74
CA THR A 189 -13.84 -4.90 14.35
C THR A 189 -13.00 -3.62 14.41
N VAL A 190 -11.74 -3.71 14.81
CA VAL A 190 -10.82 -2.56 14.83
C VAL A 190 -10.60 -2.02 13.42
N MET A 191 -10.39 -2.90 12.44
CA MET A 191 -10.25 -2.52 11.05
C MET A 191 -11.50 -1.82 10.50
N LEU A 192 -12.68 -2.38 10.72
CA LEU A 192 -13.95 -1.79 10.29
C LEU A 192 -14.21 -0.43 10.96
N ASN A 193 -13.94 -0.30 12.25
CA ASN A 193 -14.04 0.99 12.96
C ASN A 193 -13.08 2.04 12.35
N SER A 194 -11.89 1.62 11.89
CA SER A 194 -10.94 2.51 11.23
C SER A 194 -11.46 2.99 9.88
N ILE A 195 -12.08 2.09 9.12
CA ILE A 195 -12.71 2.41 7.82
C ILE A 195 -13.86 3.38 8.04
N TYR A 196 -14.74 3.09 9.01
CA TYR A 196 -15.86 3.97 9.35
C TYR A 196 -15.38 5.38 9.71
N ALA A 197 -14.38 5.49 10.58
CA ALA A 197 -13.80 6.78 10.98
C ALA A 197 -13.17 7.53 9.78
N ALA A 198 -12.52 6.82 8.86
CA ALA A 198 -11.95 7.41 7.66
C ALA A 198 -13.00 7.82 6.62
N GLN A 199 -14.17 7.17 6.61
CA GLN A 199 -15.29 7.52 5.72
C GLN A 199 -16.18 8.63 6.29
N ALA A 200 -16.06 8.95 7.59
CA ALA A 200 -16.85 9.95 8.25
C ALA A 200 -16.27 11.36 8.08
N HIS A 201 -17.16 12.38 8.15
CA HIS A 201 -16.73 13.77 8.30
C HIS A 201 -15.91 13.94 9.60
N GLN A 202 -14.78 14.65 9.52
CA GLN A 202 -13.86 14.85 10.63
C GLN A 202 -13.37 16.30 10.68
N SER A 203 -13.22 16.82 11.92
CA SER A 203 -12.54 18.09 12.20
C SER A 203 -11.42 17.81 13.20
N PHE A 204 -10.19 18.21 12.88
CA PHE A 204 -9.01 17.92 13.72
C PHE A 204 -7.88 18.90 13.49
N ILE A 205 -6.88 18.85 14.38
CA ILE A 205 -5.65 19.64 14.23
C ILE A 205 -4.61 18.82 13.48
N PHE A 206 -4.14 19.33 12.35
CA PHE A 206 -3.07 18.71 11.59
C PHE A 206 -2.00 19.74 11.21
N ARG A 207 -0.75 19.52 11.63
CA ARG A 207 0.39 20.42 11.35
C ARG A 207 0.12 21.90 11.69
N ASN A 208 -0.48 22.17 12.84
CA ASN A 208 -0.90 23.48 13.34
C ASN A 208 -2.03 24.17 12.53
N TRP A 209 -2.77 23.40 11.71
CA TRP A 209 -3.98 23.86 11.04
C TRP A 209 -5.21 23.18 11.64
N GLU A 210 -6.29 23.90 11.76
CA GLU A 210 -7.63 23.32 11.89
C GLU A 210 -8.02 22.81 10.51
N VAL A 211 -8.32 21.52 10.41
CA VAL A 211 -8.65 20.82 9.17
C VAL A 211 -10.03 20.23 9.28
N GLU A 212 -10.82 20.36 8.22
CA GLU A 212 -12.13 19.76 8.06
C GLU A 212 -12.11 18.87 6.81
N CYS A 213 -12.66 17.66 6.92
CA CYS A 213 -12.69 16.65 5.86
C CYS A 213 -14.07 16.02 5.77
N ASP A 214 -14.60 15.83 4.54
CA ASP A 214 -15.91 15.23 4.29
C ASP A 214 -15.93 13.69 4.43
N GLY A 215 -14.78 13.07 4.65
CA GLY A 215 -14.59 11.62 4.67
C GLY A 215 -14.13 11.07 3.33
N ASN A 216 -13.45 9.92 3.39
CA ASN A 216 -12.96 9.21 2.22
C ASN A 216 -13.81 7.96 1.93
N PRO A 217 -14.76 8.02 0.97
CA PRO A 217 -15.64 6.90 0.67
C PRO A 217 -14.92 5.68 0.06
N LEU A 218 -13.65 5.83 -0.32
CA LEU A 218 -12.81 4.76 -0.87
C LEU A 218 -11.93 4.08 0.19
N ALA A 219 -12.05 4.47 1.47
CA ALA A 219 -11.38 3.75 2.56
C ALA A 219 -11.96 2.32 2.67
N HIS A 220 -11.08 1.31 2.72
CA HIS A 220 -11.47 -0.09 2.60
C HIS A 220 -10.57 -1.03 3.42
N ALA A 221 -10.98 -2.30 3.53
CA ALA A 221 -10.26 -3.33 4.25
C ALA A 221 -9.03 -3.84 3.48
N VAL A 222 -7.93 -4.12 4.22
CA VAL A 222 -6.82 -4.94 3.73
C VAL A 222 -6.63 -6.13 4.66
N MET A 223 -6.93 -7.32 4.15
CA MET A 223 -6.82 -8.59 4.87
C MET A 223 -5.41 -9.14 4.74
N ARG A 224 -4.63 -9.12 5.85
CA ARG A 224 -3.19 -9.45 5.83
C ARG A 224 -2.78 -10.67 6.68
N GLY A 225 -3.78 -11.39 7.24
CA GLY A 225 -3.54 -12.40 8.27
C GLY A 225 -3.23 -11.77 9.63
N TYR A 226 -2.94 -12.58 10.63
CA TYR A 226 -2.69 -12.11 11.99
C TYR A 226 -1.81 -13.06 12.78
N ILE A 227 -1.34 -12.60 13.95
CA ILE A 227 -0.62 -13.40 14.92
C ILE A 227 -1.57 -13.70 16.08
N GLY A 228 -1.83 -14.98 16.31
CA GLY A 228 -2.66 -15.44 17.44
C GLY A 228 -1.97 -15.25 18.79
N LEU A 229 -2.75 -15.43 19.86
CA LEU A 229 -2.23 -15.35 21.24
C LEU A 229 -1.16 -16.41 21.54
N ASP A 230 -1.14 -17.48 20.77
CA ASP A 230 -0.13 -18.55 20.82
C ASP A 230 1.16 -18.21 20.07
N GLY A 231 1.24 -17.01 19.46
CA GLY A 231 2.37 -16.54 18.68
C GLY A 231 2.47 -17.11 17.26
N ARG A 232 1.50 -17.90 16.81
CA ARG A 232 1.45 -18.43 15.45
C ARG A 232 0.77 -17.47 14.49
N THR A 233 1.13 -17.54 13.22
CA THR A 233 0.48 -16.82 12.13
C THR A 233 -0.76 -17.56 11.66
N TYR A 234 -1.83 -16.80 11.42
CA TYR A 234 -3.12 -17.29 10.93
C TYR A 234 -3.54 -16.48 9.71
N PRO A 235 -3.92 -17.17 8.62
CA PRO A 235 -4.48 -16.49 7.45
C PRO A 235 -5.91 -15.99 7.72
N ASN A 236 -6.34 -14.98 6.94
CA ASN A 236 -7.70 -14.47 6.99
C ASN A 236 -8.29 -14.19 5.59
N TYR A 237 -7.86 -14.94 4.56
CA TYR A 237 -8.30 -14.84 3.17
C TYR A 237 -9.17 -16.01 2.70
N HIS A 238 -9.38 -17.04 3.51
CA HIS A 238 -10.23 -18.19 3.15
C HIS A 238 -11.68 -17.77 2.96
N TYR A 239 -12.45 -18.59 2.26
CA TYR A 239 -13.84 -18.34 1.90
C TYR A 239 -14.68 -17.80 3.07
N GLU A 240 -14.63 -18.46 4.22
CA GLU A 240 -15.41 -18.12 5.41
C GLU A 240 -15.02 -16.75 6.00
N HIS A 241 -13.74 -16.39 5.92
CA HIS A 241 -13.29 -15.07 6.38
C HIS A 241 -13.80 -13.95 5.48
N LEU A 242 -13.80 -14.18 4.14
CA LEU A 242 -14.27 -13.19 3.16
C LEU A 242 -15.80 -13.05 3.21
N GLU A 243 -16.51 -14.17 3.33
CA GLU A 243 -17.97 -14.18 3.51
C GLU A 243 -18.36 -13.43 4.78
N HIS A 244 -17.73 -13.76 5.91
CA HIS A 244 -17.97 -13.05 7.16
C HIS A 244 -17.65 -11.55 7.07
N LEU A 245 -16.59 -11.16 6.38
CA LEU A 245 -16.30 -9.73 6.18
C LEU A 245 -17.38 -9.04 5.34
N ALA A 246 -17.89 -9.70 4.30
CA ALA A 246 -18.98 -9.17 3.47
C ALA A 246 -20.27 -8.98 4.30
N GLU A 247 -20.62 -9.94 5.15
CA GLU A 247 -21.73 -9.85 6.11
C GLU A 247 -21.55 -8.67 7.07
N ARG A 248 -20.36 -8.53 7.67
CA ARG A 248 -20.05 -7.45 8.61
C ARG A 248 -20.18 -6.05 7.99
N TYR A 249 -19.87 -5.88 6.73
CA TYR A 249 -20.09 -4.62 6.02
C TYR A 249 -21.58 -4.31 5.83
N THR A 250 -22.44 -5.33 5.73
CA THR A 250 -23.89 -5.16 5.54
C THR A 250 -24.66 -5.03 6.84
N GLU A 251 -24.19 -5.62 7.95
CA GLU A 251 -24.81 -5.54 9.27
C GLU A 251 -24.84 -4.11 9.82
N HIS A 252 -23.92 -3.26 9.43
CA HIS A 252 -23.81 -1.89 9.90
C HIS A 252 -24.08 -0.91 8.74
N ALA A 253 -25.26 -0.27 8.76
CA ALA A 253 -25.53 0.83 7.85
C ALA A 253 -24.53 1.97 8.07
N GLY A 254 -23.88 2.43 6.99
CA GLY A 254 -23.00 3.60 7.04
C GLY A 254 -21.63 3.43 6.40
N TYR A 255 -21.26 2.23 5.95
CA TYR A 255 -20.08 2.08 5.09
C TYR A 255 -20.41 2.44 3.65
N ALA A 256 -19.63 3.36 3.08
CA ALA A 256 -19.63 3.58 1.65
C ALA A 256 -18.72 2.53 0.97
N ASN A 257 -19.17 1.99 -0.17
CA ASN A 257 -18.37 1.13 -1.04
C ASN A 257 -17.65 -0.02 -0.32
N PRO A 258 -18.37 -1.04 0.22
CA PRO A 258 -17.75 -2.22 0.82
C PRO A 258 -16.70 -2.83 -0.09
N ALA A 259 -15.45 -2.87 0.37
CA ALA A 259 -14.32 -3.31 -0.44
C ALA A 259 -13.23 -3.95 0.41
N ALA A 260 -12.53 -4.92 -0.16
CA ALA A 260 -11.37 -5.56 0.44
C ALA A 260 -10.26 -5.79 -0.59
N VAL A 261 -9.03 -5.54 -0.18
CA VAL A 261 -7.80 -5.97 -0.87
C VAL A 261 -7.16 -7.09 -0.05
N ILE A 262 -6.71 -8.15 -0.71
CA ILE A 262 -6.08 -9.28 -0.04
C ILE A 262 -4.56 -9.13 -0.13
N ASP A 263 -3.94 -8.91 1.02
CA ASP A 263 -2.47 -8.92 1.15
C ASP A 263 -2.01 -10.38 1.16
N CYS A 264 -1.42 -10.80 0.07
CA CYS A 264 -1.03 -12.20 -0.16
C CYS A 264 0.28 -12.59 0.52
N ASN A 265 1.02 -11.62 1.09
CA ASN A 265 2.22 -11.89 1.84
C ASN A 265 1.96 -11.90 3.36
N HIS A 266 2.73 -11.18 4.14
CA HIS A 266 2.64 -11.04 5.60
C HIS A 266 2.20 -12.33 6.32
N ASP A 267 1.22 -12.24 7.23
CA ASP A 267 0.78 -13.40 8.00
C ASP A 267 -0.14 -14.34 7.20
N ASN A 268 -0.72 -13.89 6.09
CA ASN A 268 -1.48 -14.74 5.17
C ASN A 268 -0.62 -15.83 4.52
N SER A 269 0.64 -15.53 4.20
CA SER A 269 1.61 -16.51 3.68
C SER A 269 2.56 -17.04 4.74
N GLY A 270 2.53 -16.48 5.95
CA GLY A 270 3.59 -16.70 6.95
C GLY A 270 4.95 -16.20 6.44
N LYS A 271 4.96 -15.12 5.63
CA LYS A 271 6.14 -14.53 4.96
C LYS A 271 6.88 -15.51 4.02
N ARG A 272 6.16 -16.45 3.44
CA ARG A 272 6.66 -17.37 2.40
C ARG A 272 6.22 -16.84 1.03
N PRO A 273 7.10 -16.20 0.24
CA PRO A 273 6.69 -15.45 -0.96
C PRO A 273 6.04 -16.33 -2.02
N LEU A 274 6.41 -17.60 -2.12
CA LEU A 274 5.84 -18.55 -3.08
C LEU A 274 4.36 -18.88 -2.80
N GLU A 275 3.90 -18.72 -1.57
CA GLU A 275 2.49 -18.94 -1.20
C GLU A 275 1.55 -17.88 -1.79
N GLN A 276 2.06 -16.70 -2.16
CA GLN A 276 1.26 -15.62 -2.72
C GLN A 276 0.47 -16.09 -3.96
N TYR A 277 1.07 -16.94 -4.78
CA TYR A 277 0.41 -17.54 -5.94
C TYR A 277 -0.83 -18.37 -5.55
N ARG A 278 -0.67 -19.29 -4.59
CA ARG A 278 -1.78 -20.12 -4.11
C ARG A 278 -2.89 -19.30 -3.48
N ILE A 279 -2.52 -18.26 -2.72
CA ILE A 279 -3.48 -17.37 -2.05
C ILE A 279 -4.34 -16.62 -3.08
N CYS A 280 -3.74 -16.01 -4.09
CA CYS A 280 -4.49 -15.33 -5.17
C CYS A 280 -5.49 -16.28 -5.83
N LYS A 281 -5.05 -17.49 -6.13
CA LYS A 281 -5.88 -18.52 -6.79
C LYS A 281 -7.08 -18.92 -5.94
N GLU A 282 -6.87 -19.18 -4.66
CA GLU A 282 -7.93 -19.56 -3.71
C GLU A 282 -8.98 -18.44 -3.55
N VAL A 283 -8.52 -17.19 -3.44
CA VAL A 283 -9.43 -16.03 -3.35
C VAL A 283 -10.25 -15.86 -4.63
N LEU A 284 -9.63 -16.02 -5.81
CA LEU A 284 -10.37 -15.94 -7.09
C LEU A 284 -11.38 -17.09 -7.23
N ASP A 285 -11.03 -18.29 -6.75
CA ASP A 285 -11.99 -19.41 -6.73
C ASP A 285 -13.16 -19.14 -5.76
N SER A 286 -12.91 -18.46 -4.64
CA SER A 286 -13.95 -18.00 -3.71
C SER A 286 -14.87 -16.95 -4.36
N CYS A 287 -14.30 -16.00 -5.11
CA CYS A 287 -15.08 -15.00 -5.86
C CYS A 287 -16.01 -15.66 -6.90
N ARG A 288 -15.56 -16.70 -7.57
CA ARG A 288 -16.40 -17.43 -8.56
C ARG A 288 -17.59 -18.15 -7.94
N ARG A 289 -17.48 -18.54 -6.68
CA ARG A 289 -18.50 -19.32 -5.95
C ARG A 289 -19.50 -18.46 -5.21
N ASN A 290 -19.14 -17.21 -4.88
CA ASN A 290 -19.97 -16.33 -4.05
C ASN A 290 -19.92 -14.90 -4.58
N GLU A 291 -21.07 -14.40 -5.03
CA GLU A 291 -21.22 -13.06 -5.61
C GLU A 291 -20.89 -11.95 -4.60
N SER A 292 -21.21 -12.15 -3.31
CA SER A 292 -20.91 -11.17 -2.25
C SER A 292 -19.40 -11.04 -2.07
N ILE A 293 -18.65 -12.16 -2.10
CA ILE A 293 -17.19 -12.17 -2.08
C ILE A 293 -16.65 -11.52 -3.36
N ALA A 294 -17.21 -11.82 -4.52
CA ALA A 294 -16.77 -11.23 -5.80
C ALA A 294 -16.92 -9.70 -5.82
N LYS A 295 -18.01 -9.18 -5.26
CA LYS A 295 -18.26 -7.74 -5.10
C LYS A 295 -17.34 -7.10 -4.07
N LEU A 296 -17.05 -7.81 -2.99
CA LEU A 296 -16.19 -7.34 -1.90
C LEU A 296 -14.72 -7.23 -2.34
N VAL A 297 -14.17 -8.28 -2.94
CA VAL A 297 -12.74 -8.37 -3.27
C VAL A 297 -12.45 -7.50 -4.50
N LYS A 298 -11.74 -6.38 -4.28
CA LYS A 298 -11.35 -5.43 -5.33
C LYS A 298 -9.97 -5.69 -5.90
N GLY A 299 -9.14 -6.46 -5.21
CA GLY A 299 -7.80 -6.75 -5.71
C GLY A 299 -6.88 -7.42 -4.70
N PHE A 300 -5.59 -7.39 -5.05
CA PHE A 300 -4.53 -8.06 -4.30
C PHE A 300 -3.38 -7.11 -4.00
N MET A 301 -2.68 -7.38 -2.89
CA MET A 301 -1.42 -6.74 -2.55
C MET A 301 -0.33 -7.82 -2.53
N ILE A 302 0.72 -7.64 -3.34
CA ILE A 302 1.76 -8.65 -3.58
C ILE A 302 3.14 -8.03 -3.32
N GLU A 303 3.97 -8.71 -2.56
CA GLU A 303 5.38 -8.34 -2.38
C GLU A 303 6.25 -9.10 -3.38
N SER A 304 6.82 -8.35 -4.31
CA SER A 304 7.59 -8.83 -5.45
C SER A 304 8.77 -7.92 -5.75
N TYR A 305 9.87 -8.50 -6.20
CA TYR A 305 11.05 -7.75 -6.65
C TYR A 305 11.71 -8.48 -7.83
N LEU A 306 12.97 -8.14 -8.15
CA LEU A 306 13.69 -8.79 -9.26
C LEU A 306 14.09 -10.22 -8.90
N GLU A 307 14.55 -10.44 -7.64
CA GLU A 307 15.05 -11.72 -7.15
C GLU A 307 14.18 -12.30 -6.03
N ASP A 308 14.09 -13.63 -5.97
CA ASP A 308 13.33 -14.33 -4.92
C ASP A 308 13.94 -14.16 -3.53
N GLY A 309 13.07 -14.03 -2.54
CA GLY A 309 13.44 -14.04 -1.13
C GLY A 309 13.94 -12.69 -0.63
N ASN A 310 14.86 -12.73 0.32
CA ASN A 310 15.47 -11.55 0.92
C ASN A 310 16.94 -11.77 1.25
N GLN A 311 17.63 -10.70 1.63
CA GLN A 311 19.03 -10.66 2.02
C GLN A 311 19.24 -9.67 3.18
N PRO A 312 20.38 -9.70 3.88
CA PRO A 312 20.80 -8.62 4.77
C PRO A 312 20.95 -7.29 4.03
N VAL A 313 20.97 -6.16 4.76
CA VAL A 313 21.08 -4.82 4.15
C VAL A 313 22.37 -4.69 3.31
N ASP A 314 23.46 -5.32 3.75
CA ASP A 314 24.77 -5.38 3.10
C ASP A 314 24.95 -6.58 2.15
N GLY A 315 23.86 -7.27 1.80
CA GLY A 315 23.92 -8.53 1.02
C GLY A 315 24.36 -8.40 -0.44
N GLY A 316 24.27 -7.20 -1.04
CA GLY A 316 24.86 -6.86 -2.34
C GLY A 316 24.20 -7.46 -3.59
N VAL A 317 23.18 -8.30 -3.48
CA VAL A 317 22.46 -8.85 -4.63
C VAL A 317 21.48 -7.83 -5.18
N PHE A 318 21.68 -7.42 -6.44
CA PHE A 318 20.83 -6.45 -7.12
C PHE A 318 19.37 -6.91 -7.20
N GLY A 319 18.45 -6.03 -6.80
CA GLY A 319 17.00 -6.30 -6.86
C GLY A 319 16.50 -7.43 -5.95
N LYS A 320 17.24 -7.76 -4.89
CA LYS A 320 16.79 -8.67 -3.83
C LYS A 320 16.41 -7.89 -2.59
N SER A 321 15.23 -8.17 -2.04
CA SER A 321 14.69 -7.44 -0.88
C SER A 321 15.63 -7.45 0.32
N ILE A 322 15.84 -6.30 0.95
CA ILE A 322 16.57 -6.17 2.23
C ILE A 322 15.63 -6.18 3.45
N THR A 323 14.35 -6.47 3.25
CA THR A 323 13.33 -6.52 4.29
C THR A 323 12.59 -7.87 4.25
N ASP A 324 11.26 -7.91 4.08
CA ASP A 324 10.54 -9.18 4.00
C ASP A 324 10.79 -9.87 2.64
N PRO A 325 10.77 -11.22 2.58
CA PRO A 325 11.00 -11.96 1.36
C PRO A 325 9.98 -11.63 0.27
N CYS A 326 10.45 -11.38 -0.95
CA CYS A 326 9.65 -11.06 -2.13
C CYS A 326 9.61 -12.23 -3.13
N LEU A 327 8.58 -12.24 -3.95
CA LEU A 327 8.50 -13.08 -5.15
C LEU A 327 9.39 -12.49 -6.23
N GLY A 328 10.24 -13.29 -6.88
CA GLY A 328 11.11 -12.86 -7.96
C GLY A 328 10.35 -12.57 -9.26
N TRP A 329 10.98 -11.84 -10.19
CA TRP A 329 10.32 -11.30 -11.39
C TRP A 329 9.65 -12.36 -12.27
N GLU A 330 10.33 -13.46 -12.61
CA GLU A 330 9.76 -14.47 -13.50
C GLU A 330 8.45 -15.06 -12.97
N LYS A 331 8.42 -15.34 -11.66
CA LYS A 331 7.22 -15.84 -10.99
C LYS A 331 6.14 -14.78 -10.87
N THR A 332 6.56 -13.53 -10.70
CA THR A 332 5.66 -12.37 -10.64
C THR A 332 4.96 -12.15 -11.96
N ASN A 333 5.70 -12.13 -13.06
CA ASN A 333 5.14 -11.98 -14.39
C ASN A 333 4.11 -13.08 -14.70
N TYR A 334 4.46 -14.34 -14.38
CA TYR A 334 3.54 -15.47 -14.52
C TYR A 334 2.29 -15.30 -13.65
N LEU A 335 2.43 -14.87 -12.39
CA LEU A 335 1.30 -14.65 -11.48
C LEU A 335 0.35 -13.56 -11.97
N ILE A 336 0.86 -12.45 -12.51
CA ILE A 336 0.04 -11.35 -13.05
C ILE A 336 -0.87 -11.87 -14.18
N HIS A 337 -0.33 -12.63 -15.12
CA HIS A 337 -1.10 -13.22 -16.23
C HIS A 337 -2.13 -14.25 -15.72
N GLU A 338 -1.76 -15.11 -14.78
CA GLU A 338 -2.68 -16.06 -14.15
C GLU A 338 -3.85 -15.37 -13.44
N ILE A 339 -3.60 -14.24 -12.77
CA ILE A 339 -4.67 -13.44 -12.16
C ILE A 339 -5.58 -12.87 -13.27
N ALA A 340 -4.99 -12.27 -14.31
CA ALA A 340 -5.74 -11.67 -15.42
C ALA A 340 -6.62 -12.68 -16.17
N GLU A 341 -6.18 -13.91 -16.34
CA GLU A 341 -6.95 -14.98 -16.98
C GLU A 341 -8.14 -15.45 -16.11
N ARG A 342 -8.09 -15.21 -14.80
CA ARG A 342 -9.11 -15.69 -13.86
C ARG A 342 -10.13 -14.65 -13.45
N VAL A 343 -9.88 -13.38 -13.77
CA VAL A 343 -10.76 -12.23 -13.49
C VAL A 343 -11.85 -12.05 -14.53
#